data_28cae218e4341f71242bf94f392b756f
#
_entry.id   28cae218e4341f71242bf94f392b756f
#
_cell.length_a   1.000
_cell.length_b   1.000
_cell.length_c   1.000
_cell.angle_alpha   90.00
_cell.angle_beta   90.00
_cell.angle_gamma   90.00
#
_symmetry.space_group_name_H-M   'P 1'
#
loop_
_entity.id
_entity.type
_entity.pdbx_description
1 polymer ?
#
loop_
_entity_poly.entity_id
_entity_poly.type
_entity_poly.pdbx_seq_one_letter_code
_entity_poly.pdbx_strand_id
1 'polypeptide(L)'
;MLRKAIAVVIPLMLGVLTGCAPGTHTAYVTLPTENGVSAYRINNRSGALTTIVGSPYLTGNSPGPMVIDPAGKYAYIANRIDNTISLFRIDSLIGSLSEVMPRTATGLDPVAMVMNAAGNLLFVANEVSSSISVYSINSGTGALTLVAGTPVSLPPNPVALAVTPSGNFLYVVNSNLGLVFAYSVASSGALQPVAGSPFASGTGAFALAIDPGGKFVYVANSSVNTVSILSIASNGVLTQVSGSPFATGTGPVSVAVSTTGLYLYIANESSNNISEYSIDATTGFATEITGSPLSAGTAPSLLVTDPDGTFIYVVSQTSKTITPYTITSSTGTTATSGAGALSSTVQSVTISSPAGGMAVSK
;
A
#
# COMPACT_ATOMS: atom_id res chain seq x y z
N MET A 1 5.62 -78.88 -9.43
CA MET A 1 5.70 -77.72 -10.32
C MET A 1 5.69 -76.46 -9.44
N LEU A 2 6.86 -75.91 -9.13
CA LEU A 2 7.01 -74.69 -8.31
C LEU A 2 6.89 -73.48 -9.22
N ARG A 3 5.91 -72.59 -9.00
CA ARG A 3 5.85 -71.26 -9.62
C ARG A 3 6.64 -70.29 -8.77
N LYS A 4 7.74 -69.78 -9.33
CA LYS A 4 8.55 -68.70 -8.78
C LYS A 4 7.79 -67.42 -8.94
N ALA A 5 7.51 -66.69 -7.83
CA ALA A 5 7.04 -65.34 -7.84
C ALA A 5 8.25 -64.38 -8.04
N ILE A 6 8.19 -63.56 -9.07
CA ILE A 6 9.15 -62.50 -9.33
C ILE A 6 8.67 -61.26 -8.60
N ALA A 7 9.39 -60.85 -7.56
CA ALA A 7 9.18 -59.57 -6.88
C ALA A 7 9.82 -58.45 -7.72
N VAL A 8 8.99 -57.57 -8.25
CA VAL A 8 9.46 -56.32 -8.90
C VAL A 8 9.68 -55.29 -7.78
N VAL A 9 10.93 -54.98 -7.49
CA VAL A 9 11.32 -53.89 -6.61
C VAL A 9 11.33 -52.62 -7.46
N ILE A 10 10.37 -51.74 -7.22
CA ILE A 10 10.36 -50.36 -7.78
C ILE A 10 11.22 -49.51 -6.86
N PRO A 11 12.31 -48.90 -7.33
CA PRO A 11 13.09 -47.98 -6.52
C PRO A 11 12.25 -46.68 -6.32
N LEU A 12 11.89 -46.43 -5.08
CA LEU A 12 11.34 -45.13 -4.66
C LEU A 12 12.45 -44.09 -4.80
N MET A 13 12.47 -43.35 -5.90
CA MET A 13 13.29 -42.16 -6.02
C MET A 13 12.78 -41.09 -5.02
N LEU A 14 13.41 -41.02 -3.86
CA LEU A 14 13.28 -39.92 -2.93
C LEU A 14 14.03 -38.72 -3.53
N GLY A 15 13.34 -37.95 -4.37
CA GLY A 15 13.86 -36.67 -4.83
C GLY A 15 13.97 -35.74 -3.64
N VAL A 16 15.21 -35.51 -3.17
CA VAL A 16 15.51 -34.43 -2.24
C VAL A 16 15.30 -33.14 -3.00
N LEU A 17 14.12 -32.54 -2.85
CA LEU A 17 13.85 -31.15 -3.24
C LEU A 17 14.57 -30.23 -2.23
N THR A 18 15.88 -30.07 -2.39
CA THR A 18 16.60 -28.93 -1.84
C THR A 18 16.43 -27.75 -2.77
N GLY A 19 15.27 -27.13 -2.71
CA GLY A 19 15.01 -25.82 -3.23
C GLY A 19 14.28 -25.09 -2.12
N CYS A 20 14.88 -24.08 -1.51
CA CYS A 20 14.11 -23.04 -0.82
C CYS A 20 13.06 -22.60 -1.83
N ALA A 21 11.79 -22.88 -1.58
CA ALA A 21 10.72 -22.26 -2.32
C ALA A 21 10.89 -20.75 -2.13
N PRO A 22 11.00 -19.94 -3.18
CA PRO A 22 10.97 -18.48 -3.02
C PRO A 22 9.72 -18.16 -2.23
N GLY A 23 9.83 -17.30 -1.21
CA GLY A 23 8.73 -16.93 -0.32
C GLY A 23 7.49 -16.62 -1.16
N THR A 24 6.38 -17.28 -0.86
CA THR A 24 5.13 -17.04 -1.59
C THR A 24 4.48 -15.81 -0.99
N HIS A 25 4.48 -14.69 -1.71
CA HIS A 25 3.74 -13.49 -1.30
C HIS A 25 2.23 -13.76 -1.30
N THR A 26 1.55 -13.06 -0.42
CA THR A 26 0.09 -13.11 -0.32
C THR A 26 -0.48 -11.70 -0.44
N ALA A 27 -1.48 -11.53 -1.29
CA ALA A 27 -2.25 -10.30 -1.39
C ALA A 27 -3.55 -10.43 -0.59
N TYR A 28 -3.89 -9.38 0.14
CA TYR A 28 -5.14 -9.27 0.90
C TYR A 28 -5.89 -8.03 0.44
N VAL A 29 -7.20 -8.19 0.25
CA VAL A 29 -8.09 -7.13 -0.27
C VAL A 29 -9.32 -7.04 0.60
N THR A 30 -9.57 -5.88 1.17
CA THR A 30 -10.75 -5.62 1.98
C THR A 30 -11.97 -5.38 1.09
N LEU A 31 -13.11 -5.94 1.48
CA LEU A 31 -14.39 -5.91 0.77
C LEU A 31 -15.44 -5.25 1.67
N PRO A 32 -15.61 -3.91 1.58
CA PRO A 32 -16.46 -3.14 2.51
C PRO A 32 -17.90 -3.60 2.58
N THR A 33 -18.51 -3.97 1.45
CA THR A 33 -19.93 -4.40 1.41
C THR A 33 -20.14 -5.81 1.92
N GLU A 34 -19.08 -6.60 2.07
CA GLU A 34 -19.11 -7.98 2.54
C GLU A 34 -18.61 -8.11 3.98
N ASN A 35 -18.12 -7.00 4.56
CA ASN A 35 -17.48 -7.01 5.88
C ASN A 35 -16.38 -8.07 5.97
N GLY A 36 -15.57 -8.18 4.93
CA GLY A 36 -14.59 -9.24 4.78
C GLY A 36 -13.28 -8.85 4.13
N VAL A 37 -12.34 -9.79 4.15
CA VAL A 37 -11.04 -9.71 3.49
C VAL A 37 -10.84 -10.93 2.63
N SER A 38 -10.64 -10.73 1.34
CA SER A 38 -10.19 -11.79 0.43
C SER A 38 -8.67 -11.91 0.45
N ALA A 39 -8.18 -13.16 0.44
CA ALA A 39 -6.77 -13.48 0.42
C ALA A 39 -6.41 -14.27 -0.85
N TYR A 40 -5.27 -13.91 -1.45
CA TYR A 40 -4.79 -14.50 -2.69
C TYR A 40 -3.31 -14.84 -2.57
N ARG A 41 -2.93 -16.04 -3.00
CA ARG A 41 -1.53 -16.40 -3.21
C ARG A 41 -1.03 -15.77 -4.50
N ILE A 42 0.14 -15.16 -4.46
CA ILE A 42 0.80 -14.57 -5.61
C ILE A 42 1.73 -15.59 -6.25
N ASN A 43 1.64 -15.73 -7.56
CA ASN A 43 2.66 -16.44 -8.34
C ASN A 43 3.84 -15.50 -8.60
N ASN A 44 4.98 -15.71 -7.96
CA ASN A 44 6.15 -14.81 -8.01
C ASN A 44 6.79 -14.67 -9.41
N ARG A 45 6.40 -15.50 -10.38
CA ARG A 45 6.91 -15.37 -11.76
C ARG A 45 6.01 -14.55 -12.66
N SER A 46 4.70 -14.59 -12.41
CA SER A 46 3.72 -13.97 -13.31
C SER A 46 2.88 -12.88 -12.64
N GLY A 47 2.93 -12.74 -11.30
CA GLY A 47 2.05 -11.86 -10.54
C GLY A 47 0.62 -12.39 -10.40
N ALA A 48 0.28 -13.54 -11.00
CA ALA A 48 -1.07 -14.10 -10.98
C ALA A 48 -1.56 -14.37 -9.56
N LEU A 49 -2.83 -14.05 -9.30
CA LEU A 49 -3.49 -14.20 -8.02
C LEU A 49 -4.37 -15.46 -8.01
N THR A 50 -4.23 -16.29 -6.97
CA THR A 50 -5.06 -17.48 -6.76
C THR A 50 -5.70 -17.39 -5.36
N THR A 51 -7.01 -17.48 -5.28
CA THR A 51 -7.76 -17.38 -4.01
C THR A 51 -7.31 -18.44 -3.01
N ILE A 52 -7.07 -18.01 -1.77
CA ILE A 52 -6.73 -18.90 -0.66
C ILE A 52 -8.02 -19.52 -0.11
N VAL A 53 -7.97 -20.81 0.19
CA VAL A 53 -9.10 -21.55 0.78
C VAL A 53 -9.49 -20.94 2.12
N GLY A 54 -10.79 -20.76 2.34
CA GLY A 54 -11.36 -20.11 3.53
C GLY A 54 -11.56 -18.61 3.39
N SER A 55 -11.08 -18.01 2.28
CA SER A 55 -11.36 -16.62 1.93
C SER A 55 -12.80 -16.46 1.38
N PRO A 56 -13.52 -15.34 1.68
CA PRO A 56 -13.11 -14.21 2.49
C PRO A 56 -13.20 -14.45 4.02
N TYR A 57 -12.35 -13.77 4.77
CA TYR A 57 -12.34 -13.77 6.24
C TYR A 57 -13.17 -12.59 6.76
N LEU A 58 -14.03 -12.82 7.75
CA LEU A 58 -14.88 -11.77 8.32
C LEU A 58 -14.06 -10.75 9.13
N THR A 59 -14.48 -9.50 9.08
CA THR A 59 -13.95 -8.37 9.84
C THR A 59 -15.06 -7.59 10.54
N GLY A 60 -14.81 -6.36 10.96
CA GLY A 60 -15.86 -5.40 11.31
C GLY A 60 -16.55 -4.82 10.07
N ASN A 61 -17.51 -3.92 10.35
CA ASN A 61 -18.33 -3.31 9.30
C ASN A 61 -17.54 -2.32 8.44
N SER A 62 -17.69 -2.47 7.13
CA SER A 62 -17.03 -1.63 6.12
C SER A 62 -15.50 -1.58 6.29
N PRO A 63 -14.78 -2.73 6.13
CA PRO A 63 -13.33 -2.73 6.17
C PRO A 63 -12.77 -1.85 5.04
N GLY A 64 -11.88 -0.94 5.40
CA GLY A 64 -11.22 0.01 4.51
C GLY A 64 -9.71 -0.26 4.42
N PRO A 65 -8.88 0.72 4.81
CA PRO A 65 -7.44 0.58 4.71
C PRO A 65 -6.91 -0.58 5.55
N MET A 66 -5.85 -1.21 5.03
CA MET A 66 -5.15 -2.27 5.73
C MET A 66 -3.64 -2.12 5.60
N VAL A 67 -2.94 -2.61 6.61
CA VAL A 67 -1.47 -2.72 6.62
C VAL A 67 -1.04 -4.07 7.18
N ILE A 68 0.11 -4.54 6.73
CA ILE A 68 0.74 -5.77 7.22
C ILE A 68 2.04 -5.38 7.91
N ASP A 69 2.37 -6.01 9.02
CA ASP A 69 3.63 -5.78 9.71
C ASP A 69 4.83 -6.22 8.85
N PRO A 70 6.01 -5.61 8.99
CA PRO A 70 7.18 -5.92 8.16
C PRO A 70 7.65 -7.38 8.24
N ALA A 71 7.26 -8.10 9.29
CA ALA A 71 7.57 -9.52 9.46
C ALA A 71 6.54 -10.46 8.80
N GLY A 72 5.44 -9.92 8.25
CA GLY A 72 4.37 -10.69 7.62
C GLY A 72 3.56 -11.55 8.59
N LYS A 73 3.56 -11.22 9.90
CA LYS A 73 2.89 -12.00 10.95
C LYS A 73 1.49 -11.50 11.27
N TYR A 74 1.27 -10.21 11.13
CA TYR A 74 0.05 -9.54 11.54
C TYR A 74 -0.48 -8.63 10.44
N ALA A 75 -1.81 -8.63 10.26
CA ALA A 75 -2.53 -7.67 9.43
C ALA A 75 -3.47 -6.84 10.31
N TYR A 76 -3.54 -5.55 10.04
CA TYR A 76 -4.40 -4.59 10.71
C TYR A 76 -5.36 -4.01 9.68
N ILE A 77 -6.65 -4.01 9.99
CA ILE A 77 -7.71 -3.58 9.08
C ILE A 77 -8.61 -2.60 9.82
N ALA A 78 -8.75 -1.39 9.28
CA ALA A 78 -9.67 -0.42 9.83
C ALA A 78 -11.09 -0.71 9.36
N ASN A 79 -12.03 -0.77 10.30
CA ASN A 79 -13.45 -0.94 10.07
C ASN A 79 -14.12 0.43 10.18
N ARG A 80 -14.44 1.03 9.03
CA ARG A 80 -14.83 2.45 8.93
C ARG A 80 -16.13 2.76 9.67
N ILE A 81 -17.13 1.88 9.60
CA ILE A 81 -18.42 2.06 10.29
C ILE A 81 -18.31 1.72 11.77
N ASP A 82 -17.57 0.67 12.13
CA ASP A 82 -17.42 0.26 13.53
C ASP A 82 -16.44 1.14 14.31
N ASN A 83 -15.63 1.96 13.63
CA ASN A 83 -14.59 2.77 14.26
C ASN A 83 -13.62 1.93 15.07
N THR A 84 -13.20 0.81 14.51
CA THR A 84 -12.31 -0.16 15.15
C THR A 84 -11.21 -0.61 14.18
N ILE A 85 -10.19 -1.22 14.75
CA ILE A 85 -9.14 -1.92 14.00
C ILE A 85 -9.22 -3.40 14.34
N SER A 86 -9.43 -4.25 13.33
CA SER A 86 -9.29 -5.70 13.43
C SER A 86 -7.82 -6.07 13.33
N LEU A 87 -7.34 -6.92 14.24
CA LEU A 87 -6.02 -7.55 14.21
C LEU A 87 -6.18 -8.99 13.74
N PHE A 88 -5.41 -9.38 12.73
CA PHE A 88 -5.34 -10.77 12.27
C PHE A 88 -3.92 -11.31 12.41
N ARG A 89 -3.81 -12.58 12.79
CA ARG A 89 -2.60 -13.37 12.59
C ARG A 89 -2.60 -13.94 11.18
N ILE A 90 -1.45 -13.86 10.53
CA ILE A 90 -1.22 -14.44 9.21
C ILE A 90 -0.53 -15.80 9.40
N ASP A 91 -1.08 -16.85 8.82
CA ASP A 91 -0.41 -18.14 8.72
C ASP A 91 0.69 -18.05 7.68
N SER A 92 1.94 -18.20 8.08
CA SER A 92 3.11 -18.02 7.21
C SER A 92 3.24 -19.07 6.10
N LEU A 93 2.54 -20.21 6.18
CA LEU A 93 2.64 -21.28 5.19
C LEU A 93 1.58 -21.15 4.10
N ILE A 94 0.35 -20.77 4.50
CA ILE A 94 -0.80 -20.77 3.58
C ILE A 94 -1.41 -19.38 3.37
N GLY A 95 -1.01 -18.37 4.17
CA GLY A 95 -1.51 -16.99 4.07
C GLY A 95 -2.94 -16.81 4.58
N SER A 96 -3.50 -17.78 5.31
CA SER A 96 -4.82 -17.63 5.92
C SER A 96 -4.80 -16.64 7.09
N LEU A 97 -5.96 -16.04 7.37
CA LEU A 97 -6.14 -15.05 8.43
C LEU A 97 -6.94 -15.61 9.60
N SER A 98 -6.50 -15.28 10.82
CA SER A 98 -7.23 -15.59 12.06
C SER A 98 -7.37 -14.31 12.89
N GLU A 99 -8.61 -13.83 13.09
CA GLU A 99 -8.85 -12.61 13.87
C GLU A 99 -8.51 -12.79 15.34
N VAL A 100 -7.86 -11.79 15.93
CA VAL A 100 -7.53 -11.72 17.36
C VAL A 100 -8.45 -10.71 18.03
N MET A 101 -9.28 -11.19 18.93
CA MET A 101 -10.21 -10.36 19.68
C MET A 101 -9.63 -9.90 21.03
N PRO A 102 -10.09 -8.78 21.59
CA PRO A 102 -11.08 -7.85 21.04
C PRO A 102 -10.46 -6.91 19.99
N ARG A 103 -11.30 -6.32 19.11
CA ARG A 103 -10.93 -5.25 18.21
C ARG A 103 -10.51 -3.99 18.96
N THR A 104 -9.56 -3.25 18.43
CA THR A 104 -9.09 -2.00 19.05
C THR A 104 -9.94 -0.83 18.58
N ALA A 105 -10.45 -0.01 19.49
CA ALA A 105 -11.18 1.21 19.15
C ALA A 105 -10.24 2.27 18.53
N THR A 106 -10.78 3.06 17.58
CA THR A 106 -10.09 4.23 17.00
C THR A 106 -11.03 5.42 16.89
N GLY A 107 -10.63 6.51 16.22
CA GLY A 107 -11.53 7.63 15.94
C GLY A 107 -12.60 7.28 14.91
N LEU A 108 -13.54 8.20 14.68
CA LEU A 108 -14.66 7.98 13.74
C LEU A 108 -14.16 8.01 12.29
N ASP A 109 -14.60 7.01 11.52
CA ASP A 109 -14.30 6.81 10.11
C ASP A 109 -12.79 6.77 9.81
N PRO A 110 -12.07 5.70 10.21
CA PRO A 110 -10.66 5.52 9.89
C PRO A 110 -10.49 5.26 8.37
N VAL A 111 -9.92 6.23 7.65
CA VAL A 111 -9.82 6.22 6.18
C VAL A 111 -8.43 5.90 5.64
N ALA A 112 -7.40 6.04 6.46
CA ALA A 112 -6.03 5.73 6.07
C ALA A 112 -5.23 5.19 7.24
N MET A 113 -4.34 4.24 6.98
CA MET A 113 -3.41 3.67 7.96
C MET A 113 -2.03 3.50 7.35
N VAL A 114 -0.99 3.75 8.14
CA VAL A 114 0.39 3.42 7.80
C VAL A 114 1.13 2.91 9.04
N MET A 115 2.04 1.99 8.83
CA MET A 115 2.96 1.48 9.85
C MET A 115 4.37 1.98 9.55
N ASN A 116 5.15 2.29 10.59
CA ASN A 116 6.56 2.61 10.38
C ASN A 116 7.37 1.36 10.01
N ALA A 117 8.53 1.56 9.38
CA ALA A 117 9.38 0.46 8.91
C ALA A 117 9.86 -0.49 10.03
N ALA A 118 9.92 0.00 11.26
CA ALA A 118 10.26 -0.82 12.43
C ALA A 118 9.11 -1.74 12.88
N GLY A 119 7.89 -1.53 12.38
CA GLY A 119 6.71 -2.34 12.74
C GLY A 119 6.23 -2.15 14.18
N ASN A 120 6.62 -1.06 14.85
CA ASN A 120 6.30 -0.82 16.24
C ASN A 120 5.29 0.33 16.47
N LEU A 121 4.96 1.11 15.43
CA LEU A 121 3.99 2.19 15.47
C LEU A 121 3.01 2.10 14.30
N LEU A 122 1.72 2.25 14.61
CA LEU A 122 0.63 2.34 13.63
C LEU A 122 -0.02 3.72 13.74
N PHE A 123 -0.15 4.40 12.59
CA PHE A 123 -0.81 5.70 12.47
C PHE A 123 -2.12 5.55 11.72
N VAL A 124 -3.18 6.18 12.20
CA VAL A 124 -4.54 6.09 11.65
C VAL A 124 -5.11 7.49 11.48
N ALA A 125 -5.50 7.85 10.26
CA ALA A 125 -6.27 9.06 10.00
C ALA A 125 -7.75 8.76 10.14
N ASN A 126 -8.44 9.52 10.99
CA ASN A 126 -9.86 9.40 11.26
C ASN A 126 -10.58 10.61 10.64
N GLU A 127 -11.27 10.41 9.53
CA GLU A 127 -11.84 11.48 8.71
C GLU A 127 -12.89 12.29 9.45
N VAL A 128 -13.89 11.61 10.00
CA VAL A 128 -15.02 12.24 10.71
C VAL A 128 -14.57 12.82 12.05
N SER A 129 -13.69 12.14 12.79
CA SER A 129 -13.10 12.69 14.02
C SER A 129 -12.08 13.80 13.76
N SER A 130 -11.67 14.02 12.52
CA SER A 130 -10.64 15.01 12.18
C SER A 130 -9.38 14.86 13.04
N SER A 131 -8.81 13.64 13.08
CA SER A 131 -7.73 13.34 14.02
C SER A 131 -6.78 12.27 13.50
N ILE A 132 -5.60 12.19 14.14
CA ILE A 132 -4.63 11.10 13.97
C ILE A 132 -4.57 10.31 15.27
N SER A 133 -4.90 9.03 15.26
CA SER A 133 -4.60 8.11 16.35
C SER A 133 -3.27 7.42 16.09
N VAL A 134 -2.45 7.27 17.14
CA VAL A 134 -1.17 6.55 17.08
C VAL A 134 -1.20 5.42 18.08
N TYR A 135 -0.79 4.24 17.65
CA TYR A 135 -0.72 3.04 18.49
C TYR A 135 0.69 2.50 18.49
N SER A 136 1.17 2.10 19.66
CA SER A 136 2.31 1.20 19.79
C SER A 136 1.88 -0.23 19.56
N ILE A 137 2.74 -1.02 18.93
CA ILE A 137 2.49 -2.41 18.56
C ILE A 137 3.34 -3.32 19.43
N ASN A 138 2.73 -4.28 20.09
CA ASN A 138 3.45 -5.35 20.78
C ASN A 138 3.95 -6.37 19.74
N SER A 139 5.26 -6.48 19.55
CA SER A 139 5.88 -7.33 18.52
C SER A 139 5.62 -8.83 18.68
N GLY A 140 5.29 -9.29 19.89
CA GLY A 140 5.01 -10.71 20.16
C GLY A 140 3.56 -11.10 19.92
N THR A 141 2.62 -10.17 20.11
CA THR A 141 1.16 -10.44 20.05
C THR A 141 0.45 -9.70 18.95
N GLY A 142 1.04 -8.64 18.39
CA GLY A 142 0.41 -7.71 17.46
C GLY A 142 -0.54 -6.70 18.13
N ALA A 143 -0.75 -6.80 19.46
CA ALA A 143 -1.72 -5.97 20.17
C ALA A 143 -1.37 -4.48 20.09
N LEU A 144 -2.41 -3.66 19.91
CA LEU A 144 -2.32 -2.21 19.80
C LEU A 144 -2.57 -1.54 21.16
N THR A 145 -1.75 -0.56 21.49
CA THR A 145 -1.95 0.32 22.67
C THR A 145 -1.89 1.78 22.21
N LEU A 146 -2.92 2.55 22.53
CA LEU A 146 -3.00 3.97 22.15
C LEU A 146 -1.85 4.73 22.83
N VAL A 147 -1.11 5.50 22.03
CA VAL A 147 0.00 6.35 22.53
C VAL A 147 -0.55 7.55 23.29
N ALA A 148 0.04 7.85 24.43
CA ALA A 148 -0.34 9.02 25.24
C ALA A 148 -0.19 10.33 24.45
N GLY A 149 -1.16 11.25 24.61
CA GLY A 149 -1.22 12.50 23.85
C GLY A 149 -1.83 12.37 22.45
N THR A 150 -2.32 11.18 22.08
CA THR A 150 -3.12 10.97 20.87
C THR A 150 -4.55 10.57 21.24
N PRO A 151 -5.57 10.77 20.37
CA PRO A 151 -5.48 11.34 19.02
C PRO A 151 -5.09 12.83 18.97
N VAL A 152 -4.31 13.19 17.93
CA VAL A 152 -3.96 14.60 17.63
C VAL A 152 -5.03 15.18 16.70
N SER A 153 -5.60 16.33 17.05
CA SER A 153 -6.62 17.00 16.25
C SER A 153 -6.04 17.62 14.97
N LEU A 154 -6.81 17.55 13.89
CA LEU A 154 -6.54 18.11 12.57
C LEU A 154 -7.73 18.96 12.12
N PRO A 155 -7.55 19.84 11.11
CA PRO A 155 -8.69 20.33 10.34
C PRO A 155 -9.46 19.18 9.68
N PRO A 156 -10.77 19.36 9.41
CA PRO A 156 -11.62 18.32 8.82
C PRO A 156 -11.08 17.78 7.50
N ASN A 157 -11.32 16.49 7.24
CA ASN A 157 -10.96 15.76 6.02
C ASN A 157 -9.47 15.38 5.87
N PRO A 158 -8.82 14.77 6.86
CA PRO A 158 -7.59 14.02 6.64
C PRO A 158 -7.93 12.76 5.84
N VAL A 159 -7.30 12.56 4.66
CA VAL A 159 -7.68 11.47 3.74
C VAL A 159 -6.56 10.47 3.48
N ALA A 160 -5.32 10.87 3.63
CA ALA A 160 -4.17 10.00 3.41
C ALA A 160 -3.01 10.38 4.33
N LEU A 161 -2.16 9.40 4.65
CA LEU A 161 -0.97 9.62 5.45
C LEU A 161 0.17 8.69 5.01
N ALA A 162 1.41 9.16 5.19
CA ALA A 162 2.62 8.38 4.98
C ALA A 162 3.67 8.74 6.02
N VAL A 163 4.44 7.75 6.45
CA VAL A 163 5.58 7.92 7.35
C VAL A 163 6.87 7.75 6.55
N THR A 164 7.89 8.55 6.83
CA THR A 164 9.19 8.40 6.18
C THR A 164 9.80 7.02 6.46
N PRO A 165 10.65 6.47 5.56
CA PRO A 165 11.34 5.21 5.82
C PRO A 165 12.16 5.20 7.10
N SER A 166 12.69 6.36 7.52
CA SER A 166 13.38 6.52 8.81
C SER A 166 12.45 6.44 10.02
N GLY A 167 11.12 6.57 9.83
CA GLY A 167 10.13 6.66 10.90
C GLY A 167 10.07 8.02 11.62
N ASN A 168 10.88 9.00 11.21
CA ASN A 168 11.03 10.26 11.95
C ASN A 168 9.96 11.30 11.64
N PHE A 169 9.28 11.20 10.49
CA PHE A 169 8.26 12.18 10.07
C PHE A 169 7.03 11.49 9.54
N LEU A 170 5.88 12.05 9.90
CA LEU A 170 4.56 11.68 9.39
C LEU A 170 3.98 12.85 8.60
N TYR A 171 3.51 12.58 7.38
CA TYR A 171 2.81 13.54 6.53
C TYR A 171 1.38 13.11 6.33
N VAL A 172 0.45 14.07 6.44
CA VAL A 172 -0.99 13.83 6.36
C VAL A 172 -1.61 14.80 5.37
N VAL A 173 -2.28 14.27 4.36
CA VAL A 173 -3.01 15.06 3.36
C VAL A 173 -4.37 15.46 3.91
N ASN A 174 -4.68 16.75 3.78
CA ASN A 174 -6.01 17.29 4.00
C ASN A 174 -6.63 17.70 2.65
N SER A 175 -7.65 16.98 2.23
CA SER A 175 -8.24 17.13 0.90
C SER A 175 -8.95 18.48 0.73
N ASN A 176 -9.67 18.96 1.74
CA ASN A 176 -10.42 20.21 1.67
C ASN A 176 -9.53 21.44 1.55
N LEU A 177 -8.35 21.40 2.18
CA LEU A 177 -7.44 22.54 2.23
C LEU A 177 -6.38 22.48 1.13
N GLY A 178 -6.15 21.31 0.51
CA GLY A 178 -5.05 21.10 -0.43
C GLY A 178 -3.68 21.24 0.26
N LEU A 179 -3.58 20.79 1.51
CA LEU A 179 -2.41 20.95 2.36
C LEU A 179 -1.88 19.61 2.85
N VAL A 180 -0.58 19.58 3.13
CA VAL A 180 0.12 18.49 3.80
C VAL A 180 0.53 18.94 5.19
N PHE A 181 -0.04 18.34 6.22
CA PHE A 181 0.39 18.49 7.61
C PHE A 181 1.58 17.59 7.88
N ALA A 182 2.61 18.14 8.50
CA ALA A 182 3.85 17.46 8.81
C ALA A 182 4.09 17.40 10.31
N TYR A 183 4.44 16.21 10.80
CA TYR A 183 4.76 15.95 12.21
C TYR A 183 6.10 15.23 12.33
N SER A 184 6.91 15.63 13.29
CA SER A 184 8.00 14.78 13.78
C SER A 184 7.43 13.69 14.69
N VAL A 185 7.99 12.49 14.60
CA VAL A 185 7.56 11.30 15.33
C VAL A 185 8.64 10.94 16.35
N ALA A 186 8.32 11.02 17.64
CA ALA A 186 9.21 10.53 18.68
C ALA A 186 9.25 9.01 18.73
N SER A 187 10.27 8.41 19.33
CA SER A 187 10.36 6.95 19.51
C SER A 187 9.17 6.36 20.30
N SER A 188 8.52 7.15 21.14
CA SER A 188 7.29 6.80 21.85
C SER A 188 6.03 6.83 20.96
N GLY A 189 6.12 7.37 19.75
CA GLY A 189 4.97 7.65 18.87
C GLY A 189 4.31 9.01 19.07
N ALA A 190 4.80 9.84 20.01
CA ALA A 190 4.28 11.18 20.19
C ALA A 190 4.56 12.05 18.96
N LEU A 191 3.56 12.83 18.54
CA LEU A 191 3.62 13.71 17.37
C LEU A 191 3.84 15.15 17.78
N GLN A 192 4.75 15.85 17.10
CA GLN A 192 4.95 17.30 17.23
C GLN A 192 4.90 17.94 15.83
N PRO A 193 4.17 19.05 15.65
CA PRO A 193 4.15 19.72 14.35
C PRO A 193 5.55 20.15 13.91
N VAL A 194 5.89 19.90 12.62
CA VAL A 194 7.11 20.42 12.00
C VAL A 194 6.96 21.93 11.82
N ALA A 195 8.04 22.67 12.04
CA ALA A 195 8.05 24.12 11.85
C ALA A 195 7.62 24.49 10.41
N GLY A 196 6.67 25.42 10.29
CA GLY A 196 6.11 25.84 9.01
C GLY A 196 4.98 24.94 8.47
N SER A 197 4.67 23.83 9.13
CA SER A 197 3.47 23.02 8.79
C SER A 197 2.18 23.83 9.04
N PRO A 198 1.17 23.69 8.16
CA PRO A 198 1.08 22.82 7.00
C PRO A 198 1.71 23.42 5.72
N PHE A 199 2.02 22.57 4.73
CA PHE A 199 2.62 22.93 3.46
C PHE A 199 1.61 22.79 2.32
N ALA A 200 1.64 23.72 1.34
CA ALA A 200 0.77 23.64 0.17
C ALA A 200 1.14 22.46 -0.74
N SER A 201 0.14 21.75 -1.24
CA SER A 201 0.29 20.74 -2.29
C SER A 201 -0.53 21.11 -3.54
N GLY A 202 -1.84 21.12 -3.45
CA GLY A 202 -2.73 21.45 -4.56
C GLY A 202 -4.18 21.14 -4.20
N THR A 203 -5.11 21.77 -4.88
CA THR A 203 -6.54 21.61 -4.61
C THR A 203 -7.00 20.17 -4.85
N GLY A 204 -7.72 19.62 -3.88
CA GLY A 204 -8.18 18.24 -3.92
C GLY A 204 -7.07 17.22 -3.74
N ALA A 205 -6.04 17.57 -2.96
CA ALA A 205 -5.02 16.60 -2.55
C ALA A 205 -5.68 15.35 -1.96
N PHE A 206 -5.39 14.17 -2.48
CA PHE A 206 -6.14 12.96 -2.15
C PHE A 206 -5.25 11.79 -1.69
N ALA A 207 -4.10 11.60 -2.31
CA ALA A 207 -3.17 10.52 -1.99
C ALA A 207 -1.75 11.05 -1.94
N LEU A 208 -0.88 10.38 -1.16
CA LEU A 208 0.54 10.69 -1.15
C LEU A 208 1.38 9.42 -1.07
N ALA A 209 2.60 9.51 -1.60
CA ALA A 209 3.64 8.50 -1.42
C ALA A 209 4.98 9.18 -1.15
N ILE A 210 5.84 8.51 -0.39
CA ILE A 210 7.22 8.94 -0.12
C ILE A 210 8.16 8.01 -0.87
N ASP A 211 9.21 8.54 -1.47
CA ASP A 211 10.23 7.71 -2.10
C ASP A 211 10.99 6.85 -1.06
N PRO A 212 11.53 5.68 -1.43
CA PRO A 212 12.24 4.81 -0.50
C PRO A 212 13.47 5.44 0.16
N GLY A 213 14.03 6.50 -0.46
CA GLY A 213 15.11 7.30 0.12
C GLY A 213 14.66 8.30 1.17
N GLY A 214 13.35 8.54 1.30
CA GLY A 214 12.78 9.52 2.22
C GLY A 214 13.13 10.97 1.88
N LYS A 215 13.35 11.26 0.59
CA LYS A 215 13.76 12.59 0.11
C LYS A 215 12.62 13.40 -0.50
N PHE A 216 11.59 12.72 -1.02
CA PHE A 216 10.50 13.34 -1.77
C PHE A 216 9.14 12.79 -1.37
N VAL A 217 8.14 13.69 -1.36
CA VAL A 217 6.72 13.35 -1.25
C VAL A 217 6.05 13.67 -2.58
N TYR A 218 5.29 12.73 -3.11
CA TYR A 218 4.45 12.89 -4.29
C TYR A 218 2.99 12.91 -3.86
N VAL A 219 2.26 13.99 -4.21
CA VAL A 219 0.86 14.18 -3.80
C VAL A 219 -0.03 14.27 -5.03
N ALA A 220 -0.98 13.38 -5.17
CA ALA A 220 -2.01 13.44 -6.21
C ALA A 220 -3.07 14.47 -5.83
N ASN A 221 -3.31 15.45 -6.72
CA ASN A 221 -4.30 16.50 -6.56
C ASN A 221 -5.48 16.21 -7.49
N SER A 222 -6.46 15.48 -6.99
CA SER A 222 -7.54 14.88 -7.78
C SER A 222 -8.43 15.93 -8.49
N SER A 223 -8.69 17.07 -7.83
CA SER A 223 -9.56 18.10 -8.39
C SER A 223 -8.94 18.92 -9.52
N VAL A 224 -7.60 18.95 -9.63
CA VAL A 224 -6.87 19.74 -10.64
C VAL A 224 -6.01 18.88 -11.57
N ASN A 225 -6.10 17.54 -11.47
CA ASN A 225 -5.43 16.58 -12.36
C ASN A 225 -3.91 16.76 -12.41
N THR A 226 -3.30 16.99 -11.25
CA THR A 226 -1.86 17.20 -11.14
C THR A 226 -1.24 16.34 -10.05
N VAL A 227 0.07 16.20 -10.09
CA VAL A 227 0.89 15.64 -9.00
C VAL A 227 1.86 16.71 -8.53
N SER A 228 1.87 16.97 -7.22
CA SER A 228 2.86 17.83 -6.58
C SER A 228 4.04 17.02 -6.08
N ILE A 229 5.24 17.54 -6.26
CA ILE A 229 6.49 16.99 -5.72
C ILE A 229 7.02 17.95 -4.68
N LEU A 230 7.26 17.43 -3.48
CA LEU A 230 7.82 18.19 -2.36
C LEU A 230 9.09 17.49 -1.87
N SER A 231 10.19 18.21 -1.77
CA SER A 231 11.42 17.69 -1.15
C SER A 231 11.30 17.71 0.38
N ILE A 232 11.85 16.70 1.04
CA ILE A 232 11.87 16.55 2.50
C ILE A 232 13.25 17.00 3.01
N ALA A 233 13.30 18.05 3.79
CA ALA A 233 14.50 18.46 4.50
C ALA A 233 14.79 17.56 5.72
N SER A 234 16.01 17.59 6.25
CA SER A 234 16.41 16.78 7.41
C SER A 234 15.61 17.04 8.69
N ASN A 235 14.95 18.19 8.77
CA ASN A 235 14.05 18.58 9.86
C ASN A 235 12.57 18.35 9.54
N GLY A 236 12.25 17.69 8.42
CA GLY A 236 10.88 17.35 8.01
C GLY A 236 10.12 18.46 7.27
N VAL A 237 10.74 19.63 7.07
CA VAL A 237 10.14 20.72 6.29
C VAL A 237 10.00 20.31 4.83
N LEU A 238 8.84 20.59 4.23
CA LEU A 238 8.57 20.33 2.83
C LEU A 238 8.79 21.59 1.99
N THR A 239 9.44 21.41 0.83
CA THR A 239 9.64 22.48 -0.15
C THR A 239 9.25 21.98 -1.53
N GLN A 240 8.45 22.75 -2.26
CA GLN A 240 8.04 22.38 -3.62
C GLN A 240 9.24 22.32 -4.57
N VAL A 241 9.32 21.22 -5.32
CA VAL A 241 10.38 21.02 -6.33
C VAL A 241 10.09 21.86 -7.56
N SER A 242 11.14 22.38 -8.22
CA SER A 242 11.00 23.11 -9.48
C SER A 242 10.35 22.25 -10.55
N GLY A 243 9.40 22.80 -11.31
CA GLY A 243 8.60 22.06 -12.28
C GLY A 243 7.38 21.33 -11.70
N SER A 244 7.18 21.39 -10.38
CA SER A 244 5.99 20.88 -9.70
C SER A 244 4.97 22.02 -9.51
N PRO A 245 3.63 21.73 -9.53
CA PRO A 245 3.03 20.45 -9.92
C PRO A 245 3.10 20.19 -11.42
N PHE A 246 3.02 18.93 -11.83
CA PHE A 246 2.92 18.51 -13.23
C PHE A 246 1.58 17.84 -13.52
N ALA A 247 1.12 17.88 -14.78
CA ALA A 247 -0.15 17.30 -15.20
C ALA A 247 -0.07 15.77 -15.25
N THR A 248 -1.21 15.10 -14.95
CA THR A 248 -1.41 13.65 -15.09
C THR A 248 -2.77 13.40 -15.75
N GLY A 249 -3.25 12.15 -15.74
CA GLY A 249 -4.63 11.85 -16.19
C GLY A 249 -5.70 12.47 -15.27
N THR A 250 -6.95 12.31 -15.65
CA THR A 250 -8.08 12.93 -14.93
C THR A 250 -8.45 12.15 -13.67
N GLY A 251 -8.59 12.86 -12.54
CA GLY A 251 -8.97 12.29 -11.25
C GLY A 251 -7.91 11.36 -10.68
N PRO A 252 -6.66 11.83 -10.44
CA PRO A 252 -5.64 11.01 -9.79
C PRO A 252 -6.02 10.75 -8.33
N VAL A 253 -6.10 9.47 -7.93
CA VAL A 253 -6.56 9.03 -6.59
C VAL A 253 -5.60 8.10 -5.87
N SER A 254 -4.59 7.58 -6.55
CA SER A 254 -3.56 6.73 -5.92
C SER A 254 -2.19 7.00 -6.52
N VAL A 255 -1.20 7.00 -5.66
CA VAL A 255 0.21 7.25 -6.00
C VAL A 255 1.05 6.11 -5.46
N ALA A 256 1.90 5.54 -6.30
CA ALA A 256 2.87 4.53 -5.87
C ALA A 256 4.26 4.86 -6.42
N VAL A 257 5.26 4.76 -5.55
CA VAL A 257 6.68 4.83 -5.95
C VAL A 257 7.23 3.40 -5.95
N SER A 258 7.99 3.04 -6.97
CA SER A 258 8.64 1.73 -7.03
C SER A 258 9.60 1.53 -5.86
N THR A 259 9.84 0.28 -5.47
CA THR A 259 10.78 -0.07 -4.37
C THR A 259 12.21 0.42 -4.63
N THR A 260 12.57 0.65 -5.90
CA THR A 260 13.85 1.24 -6.30
C THR A 260 13.90 2.77 -6.16
N GLY A 261 12.74 3.43 -6.03
CA GLY A 261 12.63 4.90 -6.04
C GLY A 261 12.81 5.54 -7.42
N LEU A 262 12.85 4.74 -8.49
CA LEU A 262 13.13 5.23 -9.85
C LEU A 262 11.86 5.48 -10.69
N TYR A 263 10.71 4.98 -10.25
CA TYR A 263 9.46 5.07 -11.01
C TYR A 263 8.29 5.51 -10.13
N LEU A 264 7.41 6.31 -10.74
CA LEU A 264 6.20 6.82 -10.12
C LEU A 264 5.00 6.40 -10.96
N TYR A 265 3.98 5.87 -10.32
CA TYR A 265 2.73 5.43 -10.94
C TYR A 265 1.55 6.15 -10.32
N ILE A 266 0.63 6.63 -11.15
CA ILE A 266 -0.55 7.37 -10.73
C ILE A 266 -1.79 6.68 -11.32
N ALA A 267 -2.72 6.25 -10.47
CA ALA A 267 -4.02 5.79 -10.91
C ALA A 267 -4.95 6.99 -11.12
N ASN A 268 -5.40 7.15 -12.34
CA ASN A 268 -6.32 8.21 -12.74
C ASN A 268 -7.72 7.62 -12.90
N GLU A 269 -8.53 7.75 -11.85
CA GLU A 269 -9.82 7.08 -11.73
C GLU A 269 -10.77 7.48 -12.86
N SER A 270 -10.87 8.79 -13.14
CA SER A 270 -11.84 9.30 -14.13
C SER A 270 -11.41 9.05 -15.57
N SER A 271 -10.12 9.00 -15.88
CA SER A 271 -9.62 8.69 -17.22
C SER A 271 -9.34 7.21 -17.46
N ASN A 272 -9.56 6.33 -16.46
CA ASN A 272 -9.41 4.87 -16.55
C ASN A 272 -8.01 4.44 -17.02
N ASN A 273 -6.98 5.10 -16.55
CA ASN A 273 -5.60 4.81 -16.95
C ASN A 273 -4.61 4.98 -15.79
N ILE A 274 -3.38 4.56 -16.03
CA ILE A 274 -2.24 4.73 -15.14
C ILE A 274 -1.22 5.59 -15.86
N SER A 275 -0.85 6.72 -15.27
CA SER A 275 0.29 7.49 -15.74
C SER A 275 1.58 6.95 -15.12
N GLU A 276 2.62 6.83 -15.94
CA GLU A 276 3.89 6.21 -15.61
C GLU A 276 5.03 7.21 -15.83
N TYR A 277 5.87 7.39 -14.81
CA TYR A 277 6.97 8.37 -14.85
C TYR A 277 8.27 7.73 -14.35
N SER A 278 9.39 8.12 -14.93
CA SER A 278 10.72 7.93 -14.36
C SER A 278 11.04 9.07 -13.40
N ILE A 279 11.69 8.76 -12.28
CA ILE A 279 12.11 9.72 -11.25
C ILE A 279 13.60 9.98 -11.35
N ASP A 280 14.01 11.24 -11.42
CA ASP A 280 15.39 11.64 -11.16
C ASP A 280 15.66 11.59 -9.66
N ALA A 281 16.48 10.67 -9.20
CA ALA A 281 16.72 10.39 -7.77
C ALA A 281 17.42 11.56 -7.03
N THR A 282 17.94 12.55 -7.76
CA THR A 282 18.62 13.73 -7.19
C THR A 282 17.65 14.87 -6.97
N THR A 283 16.80 15.13 -7.96
CA THR A 283 15.89 16.28 -7.98
C THR A 283 14.46 15.91 -7.59
N GLY A 284 14.10 14.61 -7.63
CA GLY A 284 12.74 14.11 -7.45
C GLY A 284 11.83 14.35 -8.66
N PHE A 285 12.33 15.04 -9.71
CA PHE A 285 11.51 15.37 -10.88
C PHE A 285 11.06 14.12 -11.62
N ALA A 286 9.81 14.13 -12.04
CA ALA A 286 9.18 13.01 -12.76
C ALA A 286 9.06 13.33 -14.25
N THR A 287 9.53 12.41 -15.09
CA THR A 287 9.44 12.50 -16.56
C THR A 287 8.58 11.35 -17.07
N GLU A 288 7.59 11.64 -17.90
CA GLU A 288 6.68 10.64 -18.43
C GLU A 288 7.41 9.57 -19.25
N ILE A 289 7.06 8.30 -19.01
CA ILE A 289 7.63 7.14 -19.72
C ILE A 289 6.93 7.01 -21.08
N THR A 290 7.70 6.67 -22.13
CA THR A 290 7.15 6.41 -23.48
C THR A 290 6.09 5.30 -23.41
N GLY A 291 4.90 5.59 -23.91
CA GLY A 291 3.74 4.69 -23.87
C GLY A 291 2.75 4.98 -22.75
N SER A 292 3.11 5.86 -21.81
CA SER A 292 2.18 6.40 -20.81
C SER A 292 1.17 7.37 -21.49
N PRO A 293 -0.07 7.47 -20.96
CA PRO A 293 -0.64 6.62 -19.91
C PRO A 293 -1.10 5.24 -20.43
N LEU A 294 -0.96 4.21 -19.60
CA LEU A 294 -1.44 2.88 -19.88
C LEU A 294 -2.93 2.75 -19.53
N SER A 295 -3.75 2.18 -20.45
CA SER A 295 -5.16 1.88 -20.13
C SER A 295 -5.27 0.84 -19.02
N ALA A 296 -6.15 1.10 -18.05
CA ALA A 296 -6.45 0.21 -16.93
C ALA A 296 -7.92 -0.24 -16.95
N GLY A 297 -8.34 -0.99 -15.94
CA GLY A 297 -9.76 -1.26 -15.70
C GLY A 297 -10.55 0.02 -15.38
N THR A 298 -11.87 -0.05 -15.38
CA THR A 298 -12.73 1.13 -15.11
C THR A 298 -12.63 1.56 -13.65
N ALA A 299 -12.34 2.84 -13.43
CA ALA A 299 -12.11 3.49 -12.15
C ALA A 299 -10.96 2.82 -11.34
N PRO A 300 -9.69 2.86 -11.84
CA PRO A 300 -8.54 2.41 -11.06
C PRO A 300 -8.38 3.30 -9.82
N SER A 301 -8.31 2.69 -8.63
CA SER A 301 -8.38 3.41 -7.34
C SER A 301 -7.23 3.13 -6.40
N LEU A 302 -6.61 1.96 -6.50
CA LEU A 302 -5.47 1.59 -5.65
C LEU A 302 -4.33 1.03 -6.51
N LEU A 303 -3.13 1.46 -6.18
CA LEU A 303 -1.86 0.94 -6.69
C LEU A 303 -1.07 0.35 -5.53
N VAL A 304 -0.73 -0.93 -5.61
CA VAL A 304 0.04 -1.61 -4.58
C VAL A 304 1.20 -2.36 -5.22
N THR A 305 2.43 -1.97 -4.90
CA THR A 305 3.64 -2.69 -5.34
C THR A 305 3.85 -3.93 -4.48
N ASP A 306 4.32 -5.01 -5.08
CA ASP A 306 4.81 -6.14 -4.31
C ASP A 306 6.13 -5.78 -3.59
N PRO A 307 6.48 -6.49 -2.52
CA PRO A 307 7.69 -6.20 -1.74
C PRO A 307 9.00 -6.33 -2.55
N ASP A 308 9.01 -7.17 -3.58
CA ASP A 308 10.18 -7.38 -4.44
C ASP A 308 10.29 -6.30 -5.54
N GLY A 309 9.26 -5.47 -5.74
CA GLY A 309 9.21 -4.43 -6.75
C GLY A 309 9.15 -4.96 -8.18
N THR A 310 8.68 -6.19 -8.36
CA THR A 310 8.52 -6.84 -9.67
C THR A 310 7.14 -6.55 -10.26
N PHE A 311 6.13 -6.47 -9.40
CA PHE A 311 4.74 -6.28 -9.79
C PHE A 311 4.12 -5.06 -9.12
N ILE A 312 3.16 -4.48 -9.82
CA ILE A 312 2.20 -3.54 -9.25
C ILE A 312 0.79 -4.07 -9.51
N TYR A 313 -0.03 -4.09 -8.47
CA TYR A 313 -1.42 -4.51 -8.53
C TYR A 313 -2.30 -3.28 -8.61
N VAL A 314 -3.17 -3.26 -9.60
CA VAL A 314 -4.14 -2.19 -9.83
C VAL A 314 -5.52 -2.69 -9.49
N VAL A 315 -6.14 -2.06 -8.50
CA VAL A 315 -7.53 -2.32 -8.14
C VAL A 315 -8.41 -1.32 -8.87
N SER A 316 -9.38 -1.83 -9.63
CA SER A 316 -10.34 -1.01 -10.39
C SER A 316 -11.74 -1.21 -9.82
N GLN A 317 -12.32 -0.12 -9.28
CA GLN A 317 -13.56 -0.16 -8.48
C GLN A 317 -14.79 -0.56 -9.29
N THR A 318 -15.00 0.08 -10.45
CA THR A 318 -16.20 -0.16 -11.26
C THR A 318 -16.13 -1.50 -12.00
N SER A 319 -14.96 -1.87 -12.53
CA SER A 319 -14.77 -3.19 -13.13
C SER A 319 -14.63 -4.30 -12.09
N LYS A 320 -14.44 -3.95 -10.81
CA LYS A 320 -14.25 -4.91 -9.70
C LYS A 320 -13.16 -5.92 -10.01
N THR A 321 -11.99 -5.42 -10.41
CA THR A 321 -10.86 -6.27 -10.79
C THR A 321 -9.60 -5.88 -10.05
N ILE A 322 -8.73 -6.87 -9.87
CA ILE A 322 -7.33 -6.69 -9.50
C ILE A 322 -6.50 -7.15 -10.69
N THR A 323 -5.77 -6.23 -11.30
CA THR A 323 -4.92 -6.51 -12.46
C THR A 323 -3.46 -6.42 -12.06
N PRO A 324 -2.70 -7.52 -12.15
CA PRO A 324 -1.25 -7.48 -11.98
C PRO A 324 -0.57 -6.91 -13.23
N TYR A 325 0.38 -6.02 -13.02
CA TYR A 325 1.29 -5.53 -14.04
C TYR A 325 2.73 -5.82 -13.63
N THR A 326 3.53 -6.26 -14.58
CA THR A 326 4.98 -6.40 -14.39
C THR A 326 5.64 -5.05 -14.60
N ILE A 327 6.53 -4.66 -13.71
CA ILE A 327 7.37 -3.48 -13.84
C ILE A 327 8.60 -3.87 -14.64
N THR A 328 8.81 -3.25 -15.81
CA THR A 328 10.02 -3.50 -16.62
C THR A 328 11.25 -2.99 -15.86
N SER A 329 12.14 -3.90 -15.46
CA SER A 329 13.32 -3.55 -14.68
C SER A 329 14.36 -2.78 -15.51
N SER A 330 15.02 -1.80 -14.89
CA SER A 330 16.24 -1.22 -15.41
C SER A 330 17.46 -2.06 -14.99
N THR A 331 18.44 -2.20 -15.85
CA THR A 331 19.75 -2.74 -15.49
C THR A 331 20.66 -1.58 -15.02
N GLY A 332 20.56 -1.20 -13.74
CA GLY A 332 21.39 -0.14 -13.15
C GLY A 332 20.63 0.87 -12.28
N THR A 333 21.35 1.91 -11.84
CA THR A 333 20.84 2.97 -10.95
C THR A 333 20.15 4.13 -11.69
N THR A 334 20.13 4.11 -13.02
CA THR A 334 19.49 5.11 -13.88
C THR A 334 18.42 4.46 -14.72
N ALA A 335 17.26 5.11 -14.89
CA ALA A 335 16.21 4.66 -15.77
C ALA A 335 16.72 4.60 -17.23
N THR A 336 16.64 3.43 -17.86
CA THR A 336 16.89 3.26 -19.29
C THR A 336 15.57 3.45 -20.06
N SER A 337 15.65 3.78 -21.36
CA SER A 337 14.46 3.95 -22.19
C SER A 337 13.53 2.72 -22.12
N GLY A 338 12.27 2.93 -21.76
CA GLY A 338 11.26 1.87 -21.57
C GLY A 338 11.33 1.12 -20.24
N ALA A 339 12.32 1.40 -19.39
CA ALA A 339 12.35 0.87 -18.03
C ALA A 339 11.28 1.56 -17.16
N GLY A 340 10.65 0.79 -16.27
CA GLY A 340 9.54 1.25 -15.44
C GLY A 340 8.18 1.14 -16.13
N ALA A 341 8.12 0.90 -17.44
CA ALA A 341 6.87 0.69 -18.15
C ALA A 341 6.14 -0.55 -17.61
N LEU A 342 4.84 -0.43 -17.47
CA LEU A 342 3.97 -1.50 -17.01
C LEU A 342 3.50 -2.37 -18.18
N SER A 343 3.47 -3.66 -17.96
CA SER A 343 2.89 -4.61 -18.92
C SER A 343 2.03 -5.64 -18.20
N SER A 344 0.81 -5.86 -18.66
CA SER A 344 -0.05 -6.93 -18.14
C SER A 344 -0.01 -8.12 -19.09
N THR A 345 0.52 -9.24 -18.61
CA THR A 345 0.55 -10.51 -19.33
C THR A 345 -0.37 -11.55 -18.70
N VAL A 346 -1.03 -11.20 -17.61
CA VAL A 346 -1.87 -12.08 -16.77
C VAL A 346 -3.28 -11.52 -16.68
N GLN A 347 -4.26 -12.41 -16.67
CA GLN A 347 -5.65 -12.00 -16.54
C GLN A 347 -5.92 -11.40 -15.16
N SER A 348 -6.79 -10.39 -15.14
CA SER A 348 -7.31 -9.79 -13.94
C SER A 348 -8.14 -10.79 -13.14
N VAL A 349 -8.08 -10.67 -11.81
CA VAL A 349 -8.99 -11.40 -10.92
C VAL A 349 -10.19 -10.52 -10.60
N THR A 350 -11.39 -11.08 -10.75
CA THR A 350 -12.62 -10.40 -10.35
C THR A 350 -12.83 -10.53 -8.85
N ILE A 351 -13.17 -9.42 -8.20
CA ILE A 351 -13.58 -9.35 -6.80
C ILE A 351 -15.09 -9.12 -6.73
N SER A 352 -15.73 -9.64 -5.69
CA SER A 352 -17.19 -9.62 -5.53
C SER A 352 -17.75 -8.22 -5.33
N SER A 353 -16.97 -7.32 -4.70
CA SER A 353 -17.36 -5.92 -4.45
C SER A 353 -16.18 -4.97 -4.65
N PRO A 354 -16.42 -3.64 -4.76
CA PRO A 354 -15.35 -2.64 -4.74
C PRO A 354 -14.47 -2.80 -3.50
N ALA A 355 -13.16 -2.69 -3.68
CA ALA A 355 -12.20 -2.86 -2.59
C ALA A 355 -12.07 -1.59 -1.73
N GLY A 356 -11.94 -1.75 -0.42
CA GLY A 356 -11.63 -0.67 0.51
C GLY A 356 -10.14 -0.43 0.72
N GLY A 357 -9.33 -1.46 0.52
CA GLY A 357 -7.88 -1.43 0.65
C GLY A 357 -7.24 -2.71 0.15
N MET A 358 -5.95 -2.68 -0.07
CA MET A 358 -5.15 -3.85 -0.45
C MET A 358 -3.76 -3.75 0.18
N ALA A 359 -3.21 -4.88 0.59
CA ALA A 359 -1.82 -5.01 1.02
C ALA A 359 -1.23 -6.34 0.54
N VAL A 360 0.09 -6.36 0.36
CA VAL A 360 0.86 -7.55 -0.03
C VAL A 360 1.87 -7.86 1.06
N SER A 361 1.89 -9.12 1.54
CA SER A 361 2.89 -9.60 2.51
C SER A 361 4.20 -9.97 1.82
N LYS A 362 5.28 -9.91 2.60
CA LYS A 362 6.56 -10.51 2.21
C LYS A 362 6.49 -12.02 2.30
#